data_31302a2de90c17a6f0ffbe8ceaf7f27b
#
_entry.id   31302a2de90c17a6f0ffbe8ceaf7f27b
#
_cell.length_a   1.000
_cell.length_b   1.000
_cell.length_c   1.000
_cell.angle_alpha   90.00
_cell.angle_beta   90.00
_cell.angle_gamma   90.00
#
_symmetry.space_group_name_H-M   'P 1'
#
loop_
_entity.id
_entity.type
_entity.pdbx_description
1 polymer ?
#
loop_
_entity_poly.entity_id
_entity_poly.type
_entity_poly.pdbx_seq_one_letter_code
_entity_poly.pdbx_strand_id
1 'polypeptide(L)'
;MSELRIIARHAATVLVGQLAVMSFGIADTLIAGHYSPQALAVLALASSIYISIYVALNGLIQALLPIWAELHGAGRQAEVGKSVRQALYIAAGTSALGMSGLWFPDLWLSATEVPPDLWPDVRAYLRILALALVPSLLFRMYSTLNQSLGYPRLVTWLQASALLVKVPLSYFLTFGAAGFEGMGVVGCAWATLIVNSLMLLAGLWLLRTQDIYQDYRLWQRLEKPDWPVIRRFLSLGIPAGLSIMVEVTSFTLMALFIARLGAVALASHQIAASLAAVLYMVPLSLGIASSARTGYWLGAGQALKARRAAWLGIGLAIAAALLGAAMLFFGREALARAFSSDPLVVQAATVWLGWVALYHLTDAVQAVCAYLLRCYRITVMPLVIYAALLWGVGLYGGYRLAYQGIDWAGWPLRASVDTFWITSTAALAIVSLLFAAMVWRATKPQLVH
;
A
#
# COMPACT_ATOMS: atom_id res chain seq x y z
N MET A 1 13.05 6.05 26.82
CA MET A 1 11.76 6.42 26.16
C MET A 1 10.76 5.29 26.36
N SER A 2 9.46 5.61 26.55
CA SER A 2 8.42 4.58 26.59
C SER A 2 8.27 3.93 25.22
N GLU A 3 7.93 2.64 25.18
CA GLU A 3 7.73 1.86 23.94
C GLU A 3 6.66 2.52 23.06
N LEU A 4 5.58 3.02 23.67
CA LEU A 4 4.53 3.79 23.01
C LEU A 4 5.09 4.97 22.20
N ARG A 5 5.97 5.76 22.81
CA ARG A 5 6.58 6.94 22.17
C ARG A 5 7.48 6.56 21.00
N ILE A 6 8.18 5.42 21.12
CA ILE A 6 9.04 4.92 20.04
C ILE A 6 8.18 4.52 18.83
N ILE A 7 7.11 3.72 19.04
CA ILE A 7 6.21 3.29 17.97
C ILE A 7 5.52 4.50 17.34
N ALA A 8 4.96 5.41 18.15
CA ALA A 8 4.26 6.58 17.63
C ALA A 8 5.17 7.49 16.80
N ARG A 9 6.42 7.75 17.26
CA ARG A 9 7.40 8.56 16.52
C ARG A 9 7.84 7.88 15.22
N HIS A 10 8.05 6.57 15.24
CA HIS A 10 8.38 5.79 14.06
C HIS A 10 7.24 5.85 13.05
N ALA A 11 6.01 5.59 13.48
CA ALA A 11 4.82 5.64 12.64
C ALA A 11 4.59 7.04 12.04
N ALA A 12 4.69 8.11 12.85
CA ALA A 12 4.56 9.47 12.36
C ALA A 12 5.61 9.82 11.28
N THR A 13 6.85 9.35 11.47
CA THR A 13 7.92 9.56 10.48
C THR A 13 7.60 8.79 9.17
N VAL A 14 7.16 7.54 9.26
CA VAL A 14 6.77 6.74 8.10
C VAL A 14 5.56 7.38 7.39
N LEU A 15 4.57 7.87 8.15
CA LEU A 15 3.38 8.53 7.61
C LEU A 15 3.73 9.72 6.71
N VAL A 16 4.63 10.59 7.14
CA VAL A 16 5.09 11.72 6.31
C VAL A 16 5.68 11.23 4.99
N GLY A 17 6.49 10.19 5.02
CA GLY A 17 7.05 9.59 3.80
C GLY A 17 5.99 8.96 2.89
N GLN A 18 5.01 8.26 3.45
CA GLN A 18 3.92 7.65 2.68
C GLN A 18 3.03 8.72 2.02
N LEU A 19 2.72 9.80 2.75
CA LEU A 19 1.96 10.93 2.19
C LEU A 19 2.75 11.63 1.07
N ALA A 20 4.07 11.80 1.21
CA ALA A 20 4.90 12.37 0.16
C ALA A 20 4.86 11.51 -1.11
N VAL A 21 4.96 10.18 -0.99
CA VAL A 21 4.86 9.26 -2.15
C VAL A 21 3.45 9.27 -2.75
N MET A 22 2.41 9.32 -1.94
CA MET A 22 1.03 9.44 -2.43
C MET A 22 0.83 10.73 -3.23
N SER A 23 1.47 11.81 -2.82
CA SER A 23 1.43 13.11 -3.52
C SER A 23 2.07 13.06 -4.92
N PHE A 24 2.94 12.09 -5.23
CA PHE A 24 3.47 11.90 -6.60
C PHE A 24 2.34 11.62 -7.58
N GLY A 25 1.43 10.69 -7.23
CA GLY A 25 0.29 10.35 -8.07
C GLY A 25 -0.70 11.50 -8.21
N ILE A 26 -0.95 12.24 -7.13
CA ILE A 26 -1.82 13.42 -7.15
C ILE A 26 -1.24 14.49 -8.08
N ALA A 27 0.05 14.76 -7.99
CA ALA A 27 0.74 15.73 -8.85
C ALA A 27 0.65 15.32 -10.32
N ASP A 28 0.94 14.06 -10.65
CA ASP A 28 0.84 13.57 -12.03
C ASP A 28 -0.60 13.66 -12.56
N THR A 29 -1.61 13.37 -11.73
CA THR A 29 -3.02 13.51 -12.10
C THR A 29 -3.40 14.95 -12.39
N LEU A 30 -2.96 15.89 -11.57
CA LEU A 30 -3.19 17.33 -11.79
C LEU A 30 -2.49 17.81 -13.08
N ILE A 31 -1.24 17.44 -13.28
CA ILE A 31 -0.45 17.83 -14.46
C ILE A 31 -1.09 17.26 -15.74
N ALA A 32 -1.44 15.98 -15.78
CA ALA A 32 -2.08 15.35 -16.92
C ALA A 32 -3.46 15.96 -17.21
N GLY A 33 -4.25 16.23 -16.16
CA GLY A 33 -5.56 16.87 -16.30
C GLY A 33 -5.51 18.29 -16.87
N HIS A 34 -4.47 19.07 -16.54
CA HIS A 34 -4.25 20.39 -17.13
C HIS A 34 -3.69 20.31 -18.56
N TYR A 35 -3.02 19.20 -18.91
CA TYR A 35 -2.49 19.03 -20.27
C TYR A 35 -3.62 18.70 -21.28
N SER A 36 -4.39 17.65 -21.04
CA SER A 36 -5.59 17.31 -21.82
C SER A 36 -6.45 16.23 -21.14
N PRO A 37 -7.76 16.17 -21.46
CA PRO A 37 -8.63 15.05 -21.00
C PRO A 37 -8.12 13.69 -21.44
N GLN A 38 -7.55 13.60 -22.64
CA GLN A 38 -6.97 12.37 -23.18
C GLN A 38 -5.75 11.92 -22.37
N ALA A 39 -4.85 12.85 -22.02
CA ALA A 39 -3.69 12.56 -21.16
C ALA A 39 -4.11 12.05 -19.78
N LEU A 40 -5.16 12.63 -19.21
CA LEU A 40 -5.71 12.17 -17.94
C LEU A 40 -6.27 10.74 -18.04
N ALA A 41 -6.96 10.41 -19.14
CA ALA A 41 -7.48 9.05 -19.38
C ALA A 41 -6.34 8.03 -19.52
N VAL A 42 -5.28 8.36 -20.29
CA VAL A 42 -4.09 7.51 -20.43
C VAL A 42 -3.41 7.29 -19.09
N LEU A 43 -3.21 8.35 -18.29
CA LEU A 43 -2.62 8.26 -16.95
C LEU A 43 -3.44 7.36 -16.04
N ALA A 44 -4.77 7.53 -16.00
CA ALA A 44 -5.65 6.77 -15.14
C ALA A 44 -5.61 5.27 -15.47
N LEU A 45 -5.67 4.91 -16.76
CA LEU A 45 -5.59 3.52 -17.22
C LEU A 45 -4.23 2.90 -16.91
N ALA A 46 -3.15 3.57 -17.31
CA ALA A 46 -1.80 3.06 -17.10
C ALA A 46 -1.46 2.95 -15.61
N SER A 47 -1.86 3.92 -14.79
CA SER A 47 -1.65 3.89 -13.35
C SER A 47 -2.39 2.75 -12.68
N SER A 48 -3.62 2.43 -13.11
CA SER A 48 -4.40 1.31 -12.56
C SER A 48 -3.71 -0.03 -12.79
N ILE A 49 -3.19 -0.26 -14.00
CA ILE A 49 -2.42 -1.46 -14.35
C ILE A 49 -1.12 -1.51 -13.53
N TYR A 50 -0.37 -0.42 -13.53
CA TYR A 50 0.91 -0.32 -12.80
C TYR A 50 0.74 -0.56 -11.30
N ILE A 51 -0.22 0.10 -10.65
CA ILE A 51 -0.45 0.00 -9.20
C ILE A 51 -0.82 -1.43 -8.83
N SER A 52 -1.65 -2.11 -9.62
CA SER A 52 -2.05 -3.50 -9.35
C SER A 52 -0.85 -4.44 -9.31
N ILE A 53 0.09 -4.31 -10.25
CA ILE A 53 1.31 -5.10 -10.30
C ILE A 53 2.28 -4.67 -9.18
N TYR A 54 2.54 -3.36 -9.08
CA TYR A 54 3.50 -2.80 -8.13
C TYR A 54 3.18 -3.15 -6.67
N VAL A 55 1.91 -3.04 -6.27
CA VAL A 55 1.49 -3.24 -4.88
C VAL A 55 1.69 -4.70 -4.46
N ALA A 56 1.41 -5.67 -5.33
CA ALA A 56 1.66 -7.08 -5.06
C ALA A 56 3.16 -7.36 -4.85
N LEU A 57 4.01 -6.85 -5.75
CA LEU A 57 5.46 -7.03 -5.69
C LEU A 57 6.08 -6.29 -4.50
N ASN A 58 5.58 -5.09 -4.22
CA ASN A 58 5.96 -4.31 -3.04
C ASN A 58 5.64 -5.04 -1.74
N GLY A 59 4.46 -5.66 -1.64
CA GLY A 59 4.04 -6.45 -0.48
C GLY A 59 4.99 -7.63 -0.19
N LEU A 60 5.51 -8.27 -1.23
CA LEU A 60 6.50 -9.33 -1.11
C LEU A 60 7.80 -8.83 -0.47
N ILE A 61 8.34 -7.70 -0.93
CA ILE A 61 9.57 -7.11 -0.38
C ILE A 61 9.33 -6.62 1.05
N GLN A 62 8.18 -6.02 1.33
CA GLN A 62 7.86 -5.49 2.64
C GLN A 62 7.67 -6.59 3.70
N ALA A 63 7.36 -7.82 3.29
CA ALA A 63 7.29 -8.98 4.20
C ALA A 63 8.67 -9.36 4.80
N LEU A 64 9.78 -8.82 4.28
CA LEU A 64 11.11 -9.00 4.85
C LEU A 64 11.35 -8.15 6.10
N LEU A 65 10.54 -7.11 6.34
CA LEU A 65 10.68 -6.20 7.47
C LEU A 65 10.80 -6.90 8.82
N PRO A 66 9.91 -7.82 9.21
CA PRO A 66 10.04 -8.51 10.50
C PRO A 66 11.26 -9.44 10.57
N ILE A 67 11.73 -9.99 9.44
CA ILE A 67 12.93 -10.83 9.41
C ILE A 67 14.16 -10.00 9.77
N TRP A 68 14.32 -8.84 9.13
CA TRP A 68 15.46 -7.96 9.40
C TRP A 68 15.39 -7.32 10.78
N ALA A 69 14.19 -6.97 11.26
CA ALA A 69 14.00 -6.48 12.61
C ALA A 69 14.36 -7.55 13.67
N GLU A 70 14.01 -8.82 13.43
CA GLU A 70 14.35 -9.95 14.30
C GLU A 70 15.87 -10.18 14.35
N LEU A 71 16.54 -10.21 13.20
CA LEU A 71 18.00 -10.35 13.14
C LEU A 71 18.72 -9.18 13.82
N HIS A 72 18.21 -7.95 13.64
CA HIS A 72 18.72 -6.77 14.31
C HIS A 72 18.54 -6.86 15.83
N GLY A 73 17.37 -7.27 16.31
CA GLY A 73 17.08 -7.46 17.73
C GLY A 73 17.91 -8.55 18.39
N ALA A 74 18.28 -9.58 17.62
CA ALA A 74 19.17 -10.67 18.05
C ALA A 74 20.66 -10.25 18.10
N GLY A 75 21.03 -9.02 17.71
CA GLY A 75 22.42 -8.59 17.61
C GLY A 75 23.21 -9.22 16.45
N ARG A 76 22.53 -9.84 15.48
CA ARG A 76 23.13 -10.58 14.35
C ARG A 76 23.27 -9.70 13.11
N GLN A 77 23.96 -8.54 13.27
CA GLN A 77 24.05 -7.50 12.23
C GLN A 77 24.63 -8.04 10.91
N ALA A 78 25.70 -8.83 10.95
CA ALA A 78 26.30 -9.40 9.74
C ALA A 78 25.33 -10.31 8.95
N GLU A 79 24.41 -10.98 9.65
CA GLU A 79 23.38 -11.79 9.01
C GLU A 79 22.26 -10.96 8.39
N VAL A 80 21.96 -9.79 8.93
CA VAL A 80 21.10 -8.83 8.24
C VAL A 80 21.70 -8.51 6.86
N GLY A 81 23.00 -8.20 6.78
CA GLY A 81 23.67 -7.92 5.51
C GLY A 81 23.61 -9.08 4.53
N LYS A 82 23.90 -10.32 4.99
CA LYS A 82 23.74 -11.53 4.17
C LYS A 82 22.28 -11.67 3.68
N SER A 83 21.33 -11.49 4.57
CA SER A 83 19.90 -11.57 4.27
C SER A 83 19.47 -10.53 3.23
N VAL A 84 19.97 -9.29 3.31
CA VAL A 84 19.73 -8.22 2.32
C VAL A 84 20.33 -8.61 0.96
N ARG A 85 21.55 -9.14 0.91
CA ARG A 85 22.16 -9.60 -0.35
C ARG A 85 21.37 -10.76 -0.98
N GLN A 86 20.86 -11.71 -0.18
CA GLN A 86 19.97 -12.76 -0.69
C GLN A 86 18.62 -12.20 -1.17
N ALA A 87 18.09 -11.16 -0.55
CA ALA A 87 16.86 -10.49 -0.99
C ALA A 87 17.02 -9.76 -2.34
N LEU A 88 18.26 -9.43 -2.78
CA LEU A 88 18.50 -8.88 -4.12
C LEU A 88 18.09 -9.85 -5.23
N TYR A 89 18.25 -11.16 -5.04
CA TYR A 89 17.76 -12.16 -6.01
C TYR A 89 16.24 -12.13 -6.14
N ILE A 90 15.55 -11.92 -5.02
CA ILE A 90 14.09 -11.77 -5.03
C ILE A 90 13.71 -10.46 -5.71
N ALA A 91 14.37 -9.35 -5.38
CA ALA A 91 14.12 -8.07 -6.01
C ALA A 91 14.36 -8.12 -7.53
N ALA A 92 15.42 -8.83 -7.98
CA ALA A 92 15.67 -9.04 -9.40
C ALA A 92 14.56 -9.88 -10.07
N GLY A 93 14.18 -11.01 -9.46
CA GLY A 93 13.11 -11.87 -9.96
C GLY A 93 11.75 -11.17 -10.02
N THR A 94 11.37 -10.44 -8.97
CA THR A 94 10.13 -9.66 -8.92
C THR A 94 10.15 -8.51 -9.91
N SER A 95 11.29 -7.83 -10.07
CA SER A 95 11.47 -6.78 -11.08
C SER A 95 11.30 -7.34 -12.49
N ALA A 96 11.94 -8.47 -12.80
CA ALA A 96 11.80 -9.12 -14.10
C ALA A 96 10.36 -9.55 -14.40
N LEU A 97 9.66 -10.13 -13.40
CA LEU A 97 8.26 -10.50 -13.51
C LEU A 97 7.35 -9.29 -13.74
N GLY A 98 7.52 -8.24 -12.96
CA GLY A 98 6.74 -7.02 -13.10
C GLY A 98 7.02 -6.27 -14.41
N MET A 99 8.32 -6.20 -14.81
CA MET A 99 8.69 -5.63 -16.10
C MET A 99 8.04 -6.38 -17.27
N SER A 100 8.06 -7.71 -17.27
CA SER A 100 7.43 -8.50 -18.33
C SER A 100 5.94 -8.23 -18.42
N GLY A 101 5.23 -8.13 -17.28
CA GLY A 101 3.80 -7.81 -17.25
C GLY A 101 3.47 -6.39 -17.76
N LEU A 102 4.36 -5.41 -17.56
CA LEU A 102 4.17 -4.03 -18.02
C LEU A 102 4.69 -3.78 -19.44
N TRP A 103 5.70 -4.56 -19.89
CA TRP A 103 6.29 -4.39 -21.22
C TRP A 103 5.40 -4.88 -22.35
N PHE A 104 4.56 -5.88 -22.05
CA PHE A 104 3.57 -6.46 -22.96
C PHE A 104 2.14 -6.16 -22.49
N PRO A 105 1.70 -4.89 -22.53
CA PRO A 105 0.42 -4.49 -21.95
C PRO A 105 -0.80 -4.95 -22.77
N ASP A 106 -0.60 -5.49 -23.96
CA ASP A 106 -1.68 -5.88 -24.89
C ASP A 106 -2.64 -6.90 -24.30
N LEU A 107 -2.13 -7.80 -23.44
CA LEU A 107 -2.97 -8.74 -22.70
C LEU A 107 -3.96 -8.02 -21.78
N TRP A 108 -3.52 -6.95 -21.12
CA TRP A 108 -4.36 -6.15 -20.22
C TRP A 108 -5.30 -5.24 -20.99
N LEU A 109 -4.80 -4.61 -22.08
CA LEU A 109 -5.59 -3.71 -22.93
C LEU A 109 -6.69 -4.44 -23.68
N SER A 110 -6.42 -5.65 -24.18
CA SER A 110 -7.43 -6.46 -24.88
C SER A 110 -8.51 -7.04 -23.95
N ALA A 111 -8.18 -7.21 -22.66
CA ALA A 111 -9.13 -7.65 -21.65
C ALA A 111 -10.03 -6.52 -21.11
N THR A 112 -9.73 -5.27 -21.46
CA THR A 112 -10.46 -4.07 -21.03
C THR A 112 -11.04 -3.38 -22.27
N GLU A 113 -12.21 -2.75 -22.13
CA GLU A 113 -12.87 -1.98 -23.19
C GLU A 113 -12.21 -0.61 -23.42
N VAL A 114 -10.87 -0.58 -23.51
CA VAL A 114 -10.11 0.66 -23.75
C VAL A 114 -10.18 1.04 -25.23
N PRO A 115 -10.53 2.30 -25.55
CA PRO A 115 -10.51 2.79 -26.91
C PRO A 115 -9.15 2.58 -27.59
N PRO A 116 -9.12 2.00 -28.82
CA PRO A 116 -7.86 1.67 -29.51
C PRO A 116 -6.94 2.86 -29.78
N ASP A 117 -7.48 4.06 -29.90
CA ASP A 117 -6.76 5.30 -30.08
C ASP A 117 -5.87 5.70 -28.90
N LEU A 118 -6.19 5.24 -27.69
CA LEU A 118 -5.37 5.46 -26.48
C LEU A 118 -4.23 4.43 -26.32
N TRP A 119 -4.27 3.34 -27.04
CA TRP A 119 -3.31 2.24 -26.86
C TRP A 119 -1.84 2.65 -27.07
N PRO A 120 -1.48 3.45 -28.07
CA PRO A 120 -0.08 3.86 -28.29
C PRO A 120 0.51 4.60 -27.06
N ASP A 121 -0.25 5.55 -26.51
CA ASP A 121 0.18 6.36 -25.37
C ASP A 121 0.23 5.52 -24.08
N VAL A 122 -0.74 4.67 -23.86
CA VAL A 122 -0.76 3.75 -22.70
C VAL A 122 0.43 2.78 -22.77
N ARG A 123 0.73 2.22 -23.96
CA ARG A 123 1.92 1.36 -24.16
C ARG A 123 3.21 2.09 -23.89
N ALA A 124 3.37 3.31 -24.42
CA ALA A 124 4.55 4.12 -24.20
C ALA A 124 4.74 4.44 -22.71
N TYR A 125 3.67 4.83 -22.03
CA TYR A 125 3.65 5.12 -20.61
C TYR A 125 4.04 3.89 -19.77
N LEU A 126 3.41 2.74 -20.00
CA LEU A 126 3.66 1.50 -19.25
C LEU A 126 5.07 0.94 -19.46
N ARG A 127 5.63 1.06 -20.68
CA ARG A 127 7.03 0.65 -20.94
C ARG A 127 8.03 1.45 -20.12
N ILE A 128 7.81 2.76 -19.96
CA ILE A 128 8.68 3.58 -19.10
C ILE A 128 8.48 3.21 -17.63
N LEU A 129 7.24 2.98 -17.19
CA LEU A 129 6.98 2.51 -15.84
C LEU A 129 7.55 1.10 -15.57
N ALA A 130 7.64 0.23 -16.58
CA ALA A 130 8.34 -1.05 -16.47
C ALA A 130 9.81 -0.84 -16.10
N LEU A 131 10.49 0.13 -16.72
CA LEU A 131 11.86 0.51 -16.34
C LEU A 131 11.92 1.14 -14.94
N ALA A 132 10.94 1.98 -14.60
CA ALA A 132 10.84 2.63 -13.29
C ALA A 132 10.58 1.64 -12.15
N LEU A 133 10.04 0.46 -12.45
CA LEU A 133 9.73 -0.57 -11.46
C LEU A 133 10.99 -1.08 -10.74
N VAL A 134 12.10 -1.24 -11.47
CA VAL A 134 13.36 -1.71 -10.91
C VAL A 134 13.88 -0.79 -9.80
N PRO A 135 14.14 0.49 -10.06
CA PRO A 135 14.58 1.41 -9.01
C PRO A 135 13.52 1.57 -7.90
N SER A 136 12.23 1.48 -8.21
CA SER A 136 11.16 1.54 -7.21
C SER A 136 11.22 0.38 -6.21
N LEU A 137 11.36 -0.85 -6.69
CA LEU A 137 11.43 -2.05 -5.84
C LEU A 137 12.74 -2.11 -5.05
N LEU A 138 13.87 -1.72 -5.64
CA LEU A 138 15.14 -1.63 -4.93
C LEU A 138 15.12 -0.52 -3.85
N PHE A 139 14.51 0.62 -4.14
CA PHE A 139 14.30 1.65 -3.13
C PHE A 139 13.33 1.18 -2.03
N ARG A 140 12.32 0.39 -2.37
CA ARG A 140 11.44 -0.24 -1.38
C ARG A 140 12.22 -1.17 -0.45
N MET A 141 13.17 -1.94 -0.98
CA MET A 141 14.05 -2.78 -0.18
C MET A 141 14.91 -1.95 0.78
N TYR A 142 15.50 -0.84 0.31
CA TYR A 142 16.19 0.14 1.15
C TYR A 142 15.27 0.70 2.25
N SER A 143 14.04 1.08 1.88
CA SER A 143 13.05 1.59 2.83
C SER A 143 12.69 0.55 3.90
N THR A 144 12.43 -0.69 3.49
CA THR A 144 12.09 -1.80 4.38
C THR A 144 13.22 -2.10 5.35
N LEU A 145 14.48 -2.07 4.89
CA LEU A 145 15.65 -2.23 5.74
C LEU A 145 15.71 -1.13 6.82
N ASN A 146 15.63 0.14 6.41
CA ASN A 146 15.70 1.25 7.36
C ASN A 146 14.56 1.27 8.37
N GLN A 147 13.36 0.92 7.93
CA GLN A 147 12.20 0.78 8.82
C GLN A 147 12.42 -0.36 9.83
N SER A 148 13.01 -1.49 9.40
CA SER A 148 13.31 -2.62 10.29
C SER A 148 14.39 -2.31 11.32
N LEU A 149 15.37 -1.50 10.96
CA LEU A 149 16.48 -1.08 11.83
C LEU A 149 16.10 0.10 12.75
N GLY A 150 14.91 0.69 12.57
CA GLY A 150 14.45 1.84 13.37
C GLY A 150 14.96 3.20 12.88
N TYR A 151 15.42 3.30 11.63
CA TYR A 151 15.89 4.54 10.99
C TYR A 151 14.94 5.07 9.89
N PRO A 152 13.61 5.18 10.12
CA PRO A 152 12.66 5.59 9.08
C PRO A 152 12.90 7.02 8.57
N ARG A 153 13.57 7.87 9.36
CA ARG A 153 13.84 9.28 9.01
C ARG A 153 14.63 9.42 7.72
N LEU A 154 15.62 8.57 7.48
CA LEU A 154 16.44 8.61 6.27
C LEU A 154 15.58 8.38 5.02
N VAL A 155 14.65 7.43 5.10
CA VAL A 155 13.69 7.16 4.02
C VAL A 155 12.74 8.34 3.81
N THR A 156 12.17 8.86 4.89
CA THR A 156 11.21 9.97 4.84
C THR A 156 11.81 11.23 4.24
N TRP A 157 13.06 11.56 4.60
CA TRP A 157 13.75 12.70 4.01
C TRP A 157 13.96 12.53 2.50
N LEU A 158 14.36 11.33 2.06
CA LEU A 158 14.50 11.04 0.62
C LEU A 158 13.16 11.16 -0.12
N GLN A 159 12.08 10.63 0.45
CA GLN A 159 10.73 10.69 -0.14
C GLN A 159 10.18 12.12 -0.18
N ALA A 160 10.38 12.91 0.88
CA ALA A 160 9.92 14.28 0.95
C ALA A 160 10.70 15.19 -0.02
N SER A 161 12.03 15.06 -0.08
CA SER A 161 12.85 15.81 -1.04
C SER A 161 12.59 15.39 -2.50
N ALA A 162 12.30 14.10 -2.72
CA ALA A 162 11.93 13.60 -4.04
C ALA A 162 10.62 14.23 -4.56
N LEU A 163 9.65 14.55 -3.68
CA LEU A 163 8.43 15.27 -4.06
C LEU A 163 8.75 16.65 -4.64
N LEU A 164 9.70 17.36 -4.04
CA LEU A 164 10.12 18.69 -4.52
C LEU A 164 10.76 18.63 -5.91
N VAL A 165 11.40 17.52 -6.26
CA VAL A 165 11.97 17.29 -7.60
C VAL A 165 10.90 16.76 -8.56
N LYS A 166 10.03 15.85 -8.10
CA LYS A 166 9.04 15.17 -8.92
C LYS A 166 8.06 16.14 -9.57
N VAL A 167 7.52 17.11 -8.81
CA VAL A 167 6.49 18.01 -9.30
C VAL A 167 7.03 18.93 -10.43
N PRO A 168 8.13 19.69 -10.25
CA PRO A 168 8.68 20.51 -11.33
C PRO A 168 9.13 19.68 -12.53
N LEU A 169 9.72 18.49 -12.29
CA LEU A 169 10.21 17.64 -13.36
C LEU A 169 9.05 17.06 -14.19
N SER A 170 7.96 16.59 -13.55
CA SER A 170 6.76 16.15 -14.26
C SER A 170 6.16 17.26 -15.09
N TYR A 171 6.06 18.48 -14.54
CA TYR A 171 5.54 19.64 -15.26
C TYR A 171 6.43 19.99 -16.48
N PHE A 172 7.74 20.09 -16.28
CA PHE A 172 8.70 20.39 -17.34
C PHE A 172 8.67 19.36 -18.48
N LEU A 173 8.69 18.06 -18.14
CA LEU A 173 8.70 17.01 -19.16
C LEU A 173 7.35 16.88 -19.88
N THR A 174 6.24 17.24 -19.23
CA THR A 174 4.90 17.16 -19.84
C THR A 174 4.63 18.34 -20.76
N PHE A 175 4.90 19.58 -20.33
CA PHE A 175 4.56 20.77 -21.08
C PHE A 175 5.70 21.29 -21.96
N GLY A 176 6.94 20.95 -21.64
CA GLY A 176 8.13 21.53 -22.29
C GLY A 176 8.43 22.92 -21.76
N ALA A 177 9.64 23.41 -22.01
CA ALA A 177 10.07 24.78 -21.79
C ALA A 177 11.45 25.03 -22.45
N ALA A 178 11.81 26.27 -22.68
CA ALA A 178 13.15 26.68 -23.15
C ALA A 178 13.66 25.94 -24.40
N GLY A 179 12.79 25.70 -25.38
CA GLY A 179 13.14 25.01 -26.64
C GLY A 179 13.02 23.47 -26.58
N PHE A 180 12.67 22.89 -25.43
CA PHE A 180 12.33 21.49 -25.32
C PHE A 180 10.82 21.29 -25.57
N GLU A 181 10.48 20.46 -26.56
CA GLU A 181 9.09 20.08 -26.82
C GLU A 181 8.60 19.12 -25.74
N GLY A 182 7.42 19.41 -25.14
CA GLY A 182 6.84 18.57 -24.11
C GLY A 182 6.50 17.17 -24.62
N MET A 183 6.67 16.17 -23.76
CA MET A 183 6.39 14.77 -24.07
C MET A 183 4.93 14.37 -23.78
N GLY A 184 4.06 15.34 -23.43
CA GLY A 184 2.70 15.05 -23.01
C GLY A 184 2.67 14.17 -21.74
N VAL A 185 1.66 13.30 -21.61
CA VAL A 185 1.49 12.43 -20.45
C VAL A 185 2.69 11.51 -20.19
N VAL A 186 3.43 11.12 -21.22
CA VAL A 186 4.62 10.27 -21.13
C VAL A 186 5.72 10.95 -20.31
N GLY A 187 5.75 12.29 -20.27
CA GLY A 187 6.64 13.06 -19.40
C GLY A 187 6.49 12.75 -17.92
N CYS A 188 5.28 12.47 -17.43
CA CYS A 188 5.04 12.03 -16.04
C CYS A 188 5.68 10.67 -15.75
N ALA A 189 5.69 9.74 -16.72
CA ALA A 189 6.34 8.43 -16.56
C ALA A 189 7.87 8.57 -16.52
N TRP A 190 8.46 9.41 -17.37
CA TRP A 190 9.90 9.73 -17.33
C TRP A 190 10.30 10.38 -16.01
N ALA A 191 9.51 11.35 -15.52
CA ALA A 191 9.74 11.95 -14.20
C ALA A 191 9.71 10.91 -13.09
N THR A 192 8.81 9.93 -13.15
CA THR A 192 8.73 8.81 -12.20
C THR A 192 9.98 7.95 -12.25
N LEU A 193 10.45 7.57 -13.44
CA LEU A 193 11.68 6.80 -13.62
C LEU A 193 12.91 7.54 -13.06
N ILE A 194 13.06 8.81 -13.42
CA ILE A 194 14.19 9.64 -12.98
C ILE A 194 14.19 9.80 -11.46
N VAL A 195 13.05 10.16 -10.87
CA VAL A 195 12.94 10.40 -9.42
C VAL A 195 13.16 9.13 -8.62
N ASN A 196 12.59 7.99 -9.03
CA ASN A 196 12.83 6.71 -8.37
C ASN A 196 14.29 6.27 -8.49
N SER A 197 14.93 6.54 -9.62
CA SER A 197 16.37 6.28 -9.81
C SER A 197 17.22 7.17 -8.91
N LEU A 198 16.89 8.45 -8.80
CA LEU A 198 17.58 9.39 -7.89
C LEU A 198 17.42 8.98 -6.43
N MET A 199 16.19 8.59 -6.01
CA MET A 199 15.96 8.08 -4.65
C MET A 199 16.78 6.82 -4.37
N LEU A 200 16.85 5.89 -5.33
CA LEU A 200 17.67 4.69 -5.20
C LEU A 200 19.16 5.05 -5.09
N LEU A 201 19.68 5.88 -5.98
CA LEU A 201 21.09 6.29 -5.95
C LEU A 201 21.45 6.99 -4.64
N ALA A 202 20.59 7.90 -4.16
CA ALA A 202 20.77 8.56 -2.88
C ALA A 202 20.71 7.55 -1.71
N GLY A 203 19.79 6.57 -1.76
CA GLY A 203 19.71 5.49 -0.78
C GLY A 203 20.98 4.63 -0.77
N LEU A 204 21.50 4.24 -1.94
CA LEU A 204 22.74 3.49 -2.05
C LEU A 204 23.96 4.29 -1.56
N TRP A 205 23.99 5.59 -1.85
CA TRP A 205 25.01 6.49 -1.33
C TRP A 205 24.99 6.56 0.20
N LEU A 206 23.79 6.71 0.81
CA LEU A 206 23.62 6.69 2.27
C LEU A 206 24.05 5.34 2.87
N LEU A 207 23.69 4.20 2.24
CA LEU A 207 24.11 2.87 2.69
C LEU A 207 25.65 2.70 2.72
N ARG A 208 26.37 3.47 1.88
CA ARG A 208 27.82 3.41 1.80
C ARG A 208 28.52 4.37 2.76
N THR A 209 27.93 5.54 3.00
CA THR A 209 28.59 6.67 3.70
C THR A 209 28.21 6.79 5.16
N GLN A 210 27.05 6.26 5.56
CA GLN A 210 26.61 6.39 6.95
C GLN A 210 27.18 5.28 7.82
N ASP A 211 27.82 5.64 8.94
CA ASP A 211 28.46 4.71 9.88
C ASP A 211 27.48 3.69 10.48
N ILE A 212 26.19 4.04 10.57
CA ILE A 212 25.14 3.16 11.08
C ILE A 212 25.02 1.82 10.32
N TYR A 213 25.55 1.72 9.10
CA TYR A 213 25.46 0.51 8.28
C TYR A 213 26.75 -0.34 8.29
N GLN A 214 27.84 0.12 8.88
CA GLN A 214 29.13 -0.56 8.83
C GLN A 214 29.06 -1.99 9.40
N ASP A 215 28.40 -2.15 10.55
CA ASP A 215 28.27 -3.45 11.23
C ASP A 215 27.48 -4.49 10.42
N TYR A 216 26.62 -4.04 9.52
CA TYR A 216 25.77 -4.94 8.71
C TYR A 216 26.51 -5.54 7.52
N ARG A 217 27.70 -5.06 7.17
CA ARG A 217 28.53 -5.60 6.08
C ARG A 217 27.77 -5.76 4.75
N LEU A 218 26.98 -4.74 4.39
CA LEU A 218 26.09 -4.76 3.21
C LEU A 218 26.88 -4.88 1.89
N TRP A 219 28.07 -4.29 1.81
CA TRP A 219 28.90 -4.17 0.61
C TRP A 219 29.90 -5.31 0.41
N GLN A 220 29.64 -6.49 0.96
CA GLN A 220 30.40 -7.68 0.67
C GLN A 220 30.04 -8.27 -0.72
N ARG A 221 30.86 -9.17 -1.23
CA ARG A 221 30.57 -9.91 -2.46
C ARG A 221 29.19 -10.59 -2.34
N LEU A 222 28.43 -10.55 -3.43
CA LEU A 222 27.15 -11.24 -3.52
C LEU A 222 27.42 -12.75 -3.47
N GLU A 223 26.92 -13.43 -2.46
CA GLU A 223 27.00 -14.88 -2.31
C GLU A 223 26.09 -15.56 -3.34
N LYS A 224 26.39 -16.80 -3.67
CA LYS A 224 25.49 -17.63 -4.50
C LYS A 224 24.08 -17.68 -3.87
N PRO A 225 23.02 -17.87 -4.68
CA PRO A 225 21.66 -17.98 -4.16
C PRO A 225 21.55 -19.10 -3.11
N ASP A 226 21.14 -18.73 -1.90
CA ASP A 226 20.84 -19.64 -0.80
C ASP A 226 19.35 -20.01 -0.88
N TRP A 227 19.05 -21.09 -1.62
CA TRP A 227 17.67 -21.50 -1.91
C TRP A 227 16.79 -21.71 -0.66
N PRO A 228 17.28 -22.31 0.44
CA PRO A 228 16.55 -22.36 1.71
C PRO A 228 16.13 -20.99 2.22
N VAL A 229 17.01 -19.99 2.17
CA VAL A 229 16.72 -18.62 2.60
C VAL A 229 15.73 -17.96 1.64
N ILE A 230 15.97 -18.06 0.34
CA ILE A 230 15.07 -17.50 -0.69
C ILE A 230 13.66 -18.10 -0.57
N ARG A 231 13.57 -19.45 -0.42
CA ARG A 231 12.28 -20.13 -0.24
C ARG A 231 11.55 -19.63 1.01
N ARG A 232 12.27 -19.41 2.11
CA ARG A 232 11.69 -18.84 3.34
C ARG A 232 11.15 -17.43 3.11
N PHE A 233 11.86 -16.59 2.35
CA PHE A 233 11.39 -15.26 2.00
C PHE A 233 10.14 -15.30 1.12
N LEU A 234 10.15 -16.14 0.09
CA LEU A 234 9.01 -16.29 -0.82
C LEU A 234 7.78 -16.87 -0.10
N SER A 235 7.94 -17.81 0.83
CA SER A 235 6.83 -18.38 1.60
C SER A 235 6.13 -17.36 2.50
N LEU A 236 6.82 -16.30 2.91
CA LEU A 236 6.24 -15.17 3.64
C LEU A 236 5.76 -14.07 2.69
N GLY A 237 6.55 -13.77 1.69
CA GLY A 237 6.34 -12.63 0.80
C GLY A 237 5.20 -12.84 -0.18
N ILE A 238 5.10 -14.01 -0.82
CA ILE A 238 4.05 -14.29 -1.79
C ILE A 238 2.65 -14.16 -1.17
N PRO A 239 2.33 -14.86 -0.05
CA PRO A 239 1.01 -14.69 0.55
C PRO A 239 0.76 -13.25 1.04
N ALA A 240 1.79 -12.56 1.53
CA ALA A 240 1.66 -11.17 1.96
C ALA A 240 1.37 -10.22 0.79
N GLY A 241 2.07 -10.38 -0.33
CA GLY A 241 1.83 -9.61 -1.56
C GLY A 241 0.46 -9.88 -2.17
N LEU A 242 0.07 -11.17 -2.23
CA LEU A 242 -1.26 -11.56 -2.70
C LEU A 242 -2.38 -11.03 -1.79
N SER A 243 -2.17 -10.98 -0.47
CA SER A 243 -3.15 -10.38 0.46
C SER A 243 -3.41 -8.91 0.12
N ILE A 244 -2.37 -8.13 -0.14
CA ILE A 244 -2.51 -6.73 -0.55
C ILE A 244 -3.17 -6.63 -1.93
N MET A 245 -2.83 -7.54 -2.85
CA MET A 245 -3.48 -7.59 -4.17
C MET A 245 -4.99 -7.85 -4.04
N VAL A 246 -5.41 -8.79 -3.19
CA VAL A 246 -6.84 -9.05 -2.92
C VAL A 246 -7.53 -7.80 -2.38
N GLU A 247 -6.89 -7.08 -1.46
CA GLU A 247 -7.43 -5.85 -0.88
C GLU A 247 -7.60 -4.76 -1.94
N VAL A 248 -6.55 -4.46 -2.72
CA VAL A 248 -6.58 -3.43 -3.77
C VAL A 248 -7.55 -3.78 -4.88
N THR A 249 -7.57 -5.04 -5.34
CA THR A 249 -8.50 -5.47 -6.39
C THR A 249 -9.95 -5.46 -5.94
N SER A 250 -10.23 -5.66 -4.65
CA SER A 250 -11.57 -5.50 -4.10
C SER A 250 -12.12 -4.10 -4.30
N PHE A 251 -11.31 -3.07 -4.08
CA PHE A 251 -11.68 -1.67 -4.31
C PHE A 251 -11.85 -1.36 -5.81
N THR A 252 -10.94 -1.85 -6.64
CA THR A 252 -11.00 -1.63 -8.09
C THR A 252 -12.24 -2.27 -8.71
N LEU A 253 -12.55 -3.52 -8.33
CA LEU A 253 -13.74 -4.23 -8.82
C LEU A 253 -15.04 -3.61 -8.27
N MET A 254 -15.03 -3.15 -7.02
CA MET A 254 -16.15 -2.41 -6.43
C MET A 254 -16.46 -1.15 -7.24
N ALA A 255 -15.45 -0.36 -7.60
CA ALA A 255 -15.62 0.82 -8.45
C ALA A 255 -16.21 0.46 -9.83
N LEU A 256 -15.74 -0.65 -10.43
CA LEU A 256 -16.24 -1.13 -11.71
C LEU A 256 -17.73 -1.53 -11.64
N PHE A 257 -18.14 -2.20 -10.57
CA PHE A 257 -19.54 -2.53 -10.38
C PHE A 257 -20.40 -1.29 -10.12
N ILE A 258 -19.93 -0.35 -9.27
CA ILE A 258 -20.65 0.89 -8.98
C ILE A 258 -20.78 1.75 -10.25
N ALA A 259 -19.83 1.71 -11.18
CA ALA A 259 -19.90 2.46 -12.44
C ALA A 259 -21.14 2.12 -13.26
N ARG A 260 -21.62 0.87 -13.21
CA ARG A 260 -22.86 0.43 -13.90
C ARG A 260 -24.14 1.00 -13.29
N LEU A 261 -24.07 1.55 -12.07
CA LEU A 261 -25.20 2.15 -11.35
C LEU A 261 -25.35 3.65 -11.65
N GLY A 262 -24.47 4.22 -12.46
CA GLY A 262 -24.53 5.56 -12.99
C GLY A 262 -23.43 6.50 -12.52
N ALA A 263 -23.33 7.65 -13.19
CA ALA A 263 -22.23 8.61 -13.00
C ALA A 263 -22.21 9.23 -11.59
N VAL A 264 -23.38 9.54 -11.02
CA VAL A 264 -23.48 10.08 -9.65
C VAL A 264 -22.95 9.08 -8.63
N ALA A 265 -23.30 7.79 -8.77
CA ALA A 265 -22.83 6.74 -7.89
C ALA A 265 -21.30 6.58 -7.98
N LEU A 266 -20.76 6.55 -9.21
CA LEU A 266 -19.32 6.41 -9.43
C LEU A 266 -18.55 7.63 -8.87
N ALA A 267 -19.00 8.85 -9.12
CA ALA A 267 -18.38 10.06 -8.60
C ALA A 267 -18.37 10.09 -7.06
N SER A 268 -19.49 9.73 -6.44
CA SER A 268 -19.59 9.65 -4.98
C SER A 268 -18.69 8.57 -4.39
N HIS A 269 -18.61 7.40 -5.05
CA HIS A 269 -17.66 6.34 -4.66
C HIS A 269 -16.22 6.80 -4.76
N GLN A 270 -15.85 7.52 -5.82
CA GLN A 270 -14.49 8.01 -6.01
C GLN A 270 -14.04 8.98 -4.91
N ILE A 271 -14.97 9.85 -4.44
CA ILE A 271 -14.72 10.71 -3.27
C ILE A 271 -14.46 9.85 -2.02
N ALA A 272 -15.34 8.90 -1.76
CA ALA A 272 -15.24 8.00 -0.60
C ALA A 272 -13.94 7.18 -0.63
N ALA A 273 -13.60 6.58 -1.77
CA ALA A 273 -12.40 5.78 -1.97
C ALA A 273 -11.11 6.62 -1.82
N SER A 274 -11.10 7.86 -2.32
CA SER A 274 -9.95 8.76 -2.19
C SER A 274 -9.67 9.12 -0.74
N LEU A 275 -10.70 9.42 0.04
CA LEU A 275 -10.56 9.72 1.46
C LEU A 275 -10.18 8.48 2.27
N ALA A 276 -10.74 7.30 1.95
CA ALA A 276 -10.35 6.03 2.55
C ALA A 276 -8.86 5.74 2.31
N ALA A 277 -8.34 5.97 1.10
CA ALA A 277 -6.93 5.77 0.76
C ALA A 277 -6.00 6.69 1.56
N VAL A 278 -6.37 7.96 1.76
CA VAL A 278 -5.59 8.90 2.59
C VAL A 278 -5.58 8.45 4.05
N LEU A 279 -6.74 8.09 4.60
CA LEU A 279 -6.86 7.60 5.98
C LEU A 279 -6.08 6.31 6.22
N TYR A 280 -6.02 5.42 5.23
CA TYR A 280 -5.27 4.16 5.28
C TYR A 280 -3.76 4.36 5.51
N MET A 281 -3.19 5.50 5.13
CA MET A 281 -1.76 5.76 5.36
C MET A 281 -1.39 5.75 6.86
N VAL A 282 -2.32 6.07 7.75
CA VAL A 282 -2.11 6.05 9.20
C VAL A 282 -1.94 4.63 9.74
N PRO A 283 -2.91 3.71 9.57
CA PRO A 283 -2.75 2.32 10.02
C PRO A 283 -1.61 1.58 9.31
N LEU A 284 -1.35 1.85 8.03
CA LEU A 284 -0.18 1.35 7.32
C LEU A 284 1.12 1.70 8.05
N SER A 285 1.27 2.97 8.40
CA SER A 285 2.47 3.47 9.09
C SER A 285 2.61 2.90 10.50
N LEU A 286 1.50 2.73 11.21
CA LEU A 286 1.46 2.08 12.52
C LEU A 286 1.76 0.58 12.43
N GLY A 287 1.28 -0.11 11.40
CA GLY A 287 1.60 -1.51 11.13
C GLY A 287 3.10 -1.73 10.91
N ILE A 288 3.72 -0.90 10.09
CA ILE A 288 5.16 -0.92 9.84
C ILE A 288 5.94 -0.71 11.14
N ALA A 289 5.63 0.33 11.90
CA ALA A 289 6.33 0.67 13.12
C ALA A 289 6.17 -0.41 14.22
N SER A 290 4.95 -0.92 14.39
CA SER A 290 4.62 -1.97 15.37
C SER A 290 5.29 -3.29 15.01
N SER A 291 5.30 -3.65 13.73
CA SER A 291 5.97 -4.85 13.21
C SER A 291 7.49 -4.78 13.43
N ALA A 292 8.12 -3.63 13.15
CA ALA A 292 9.53 -3.44 13.40
C ALA A 292 9.90 -3.63 14.87
N ARG A 293 9.11 -3.05 15.78
CA ARG A 293 9.36 -3.19 17.24
C ARG A 293 9.06 -4.59 17.77
N THR A 294 7.98 -5.21 17.30
CA THR A 294 7.64 -6.58 17.66
C THR A 294 8.71 -7.56 17.18
N GLY A 295 9.14 -7.46 15.91
CA GLY A 295 10.23 -8.27 15.36
C GLY A 295 11.54 -8.09 16.13
N TYR A 296 11.90 -6.87 16.46
CA TYR A 296 13.09 -6.58 17.28
C TYR A 296 13.06 -7.31 18.62
N TRP A 297 11.95 -7.23 19.37
CA TRP A 297 11.84 -7.90 20.67
C TRP A 297 11.77 -9.42 20.57
N LEU A 298 11.21 -9.96 19.48
CA LEU A 298 11.26 -11.41 19.21
C LEU A 298 12.70 -11.87 19.00
N GLY A 299 13.47 -11.11 18.20
CA GLY A 299 14.89 -11.38 17.98
C GLY A 299 15.74 -11.30 19.24
N ALA A 300 15.44 -10.32 20.11
CA ALA A 300 16.07 -10.18 21.42
C ALA A 300 15.68 -11.25 22.46
N GLY A 301 14.83 -12.23 22.09
CA GLY A 301 14.34 -13.28 23.00
C GLY A 301 13.38 -12.79 24.08
N GLN A 302 12.81 -11.57 23.93
CA GLN A 302 11.97 -10.94 24.93
C GLN A 302 10.48 -10.98 24.54
N ALA A 303 9.88 -12.16 24.56
CA ALA A 303 8.52 -12.43 24.12
C ALA A 303 7.46 -11.53 24.79
N LEU A 304 7.60 -11.24 26.08
CA LEU A 304 6.67 -10.33 26.79
C LEU A 304 6.74 -8.89 26.27
N LYS A 305 7.94 -8.39 25.93
CA LYS A 305 8.08 -7.07 25.35
C LYS A 305 7.57 -7.04 23.89
N ALA A 306 7.79 -8.12 23.15
CA ALA A 306 7.22 -8.25 21.79
C ALA A 306 5.68 -8.21 21.86
N ARG A 307 5.07 -8.96 22.76
CA ARG A 307 3.62 -8.92 23.01
C ARG A 307 3.15 -7.51 23.38
N ARG A 308 3.85 -6.84 24.31
CA ARG A 308 3.51 -5.47 24.70
C ARG A 308 3.60 -4.49 23.52
N ALA A 309 4.64 -4.58 22.70
CA ALA A 309 4.80 -3.74 21.50
C ALA A 309 3.66 -3.98 20.50
N ALA A 310 3.28 -5.24 20.26
CA ALA A 310 2.17 -5.60 19.38
C ALA A 310 0.83 -4.99 19.84
N TRP A 311 0.48 -5.15 21.11
CA TRP A 311 -0.79 -4.63 21.65
C TRP A 311 -0.79 -3.09 21.78
N LEU A 312 0.34 -2.48 22.07
CA LEU A 312 0.47 -1.00 22.01
C LEU A 312 0.25 -0.48 20.59
N GLY A 313 0.76 -1.20 19.56
CA GLY A 313 0.53 -0.86 18.16
C GLY A 313 -0.96 -0.93 17.79
N ILE A 314 -1.66 -1.99 18.18
CA ILE A 314 -3.11 -2.13 17.96
C ILE A 314 -3.87 -1.02 18.71
N GLY A 315 -3.53 -0.74 19.96
CA GLY A 315 -4.16 0.33 20.74
C GLY A 315 -3.98 1.72 20.10
N LEU A 316 -2.77 2.02 19.60
CA LEU A 316 -2.51 3.25 18.85
C LEU A 316 -3.32 3.32 17.55
N ALA A 317 -3.45 2.19 16.84
CA ALA A 317 -4.24 2.14 15.61
C ALA A 317 -5.74 2.41 15.89
N ILE A 318 -6.30 1.81 16.93
CA ILE A 318 -7.67 2.06 17.35
C ILE A 318 -7.86 3.54 17.74
N ALA A 319 -6.96 4.12 18.54
CA ALA A 319 -7.05 5.51 18.95
C ALA A 319 -6.97 6.48 17.76
N ALA A 320 -6.01 6.24 16.84
CA ALA A 320 -5.86 7.04 15.63
C ALA A 320 -7.06 6.89 14.68
N ALA A 321 -7.59 5.67 14.55
CA ALA A 321 -8.74 5.39 13.72
C ALA A 321 -10.03 6.02 14.27
N LEU A 322 -10.23 6.00 15.59
CA LEU A 322 -11.34 6.71 16.24
C LEU A 322 -11.29 8.22 15.97
N LEU A 323 -10.10 8.80 16.07
CA LEU A 323 -9.91 10.22 15.75
C LEU A 323 -10.18 10.49 14.26
N GLY A 324 -9.61 9.71 13.35
CA GLY A 324 -9.81 9.84 11.90
C GLY A 324 -11.28 9.63 11.52
N ALA A 325 -11.93 8.61 12.07
CA ALA A 325 -13.35 8.33 11.85
C ALA A 325 -14.27 9.45 12.37
N ALA A 326 -13.96 10.01 13.54
CA ALA A 326 -14.70 11.15 14.09
C ALA A 326 -14.52 12.38 13.19
N MET A 327 -13.29 12.72 12.78
CA MET A 327 -13.04 13.85 11.88
C MET A 327 -13.77 13.68 10.54
N LEU A 328 -13.74 12.46 9.98
CA LEU A 328 -14.45 12.15 8.74
C LEU A 328 -15.97 12.23 8.93
N PHE A 329 -16.51 11.64 9.98
CA PHE A 329 -17.95 11.58 10.24
C PHE A 329 -18.57 12.98 10.47
N PHE A 330 -17.92 13.80 11.28
CA PHE A 330 -18.39 15.16 11.54
C PHE A 330 -18.10 16.14 10.39
N GLY A 331 -17.00 15.91 9.66
CA GLY A 331 -16.59 16.72 8.50
C GLY A 331 -17.16 16.27 7.15
N ARG A 332 -17.93 15.17 7.09
CA ARG A 332 -18.34 14.48 5.86
C ARG A 332 -19.02 15.37 4.81
N GLU A 333 -19.89 16.27 5.25
CA GLU A 333 -20.61 17.17 4.33
C GLU A 333 -19.67 18.25 3.76
N ALA A 334 -18.84 18.86 4.60
CA ALA A 334 -17.85 19.84 4.17
C ALA A 334 -16.83 19.23 3.20
N LEU A 335 -16.38 17.99 3.50
CA LEU A 335 -15.48 17.24 2.63
C LEU A 335 -16.16 16.91 1.30
N ALA A 336 -17.39 16.40 1.30
CA ALA A 336 -18.11 16.08 0.06
C ALA A 336 -18.27 17.33 -0.82
N ARG A 337 -18.63 18.49 -0.24
CA ARG A 337 -18.75 19.76 -0.94
C ARG A 337 -17.39 20.29 -1.47
N ALA A 338 -16.30 19.98 -0.81
CA ALA A 338 -14.96 20.37 -1.29
C ALA A 338 -14.55 19.60 -2.57
N PHE A 339 -15.10 18.39 -2.78
CA PHE A 339 -14.82 17.57 -3.95
C PHE A 339 -15.80 17.77 -5.11
N SER A 340 -17.05 18.15 -4.84
CA SER A 340 -18.09 18.30 -5.86
C SER A 340 -19.04 19.44 -5.54
N SER A 341 -19.47 20.14 -6.59
CA SER A 341 -20.56 21.15 -6.52
C SER A 341 -21.94 20.56 -6.88
N ASP A 342 -22.00 19.32 -7.39
CA ASP A 342 -23.26 18.64 -7.74
C ASP A 342 -23.99 18.20 -6.46
N PRO A 343 -25.21 18.70 -6.19
CA PRO A 343 -25.96 18.37 -4.98
C PRO A 343 -26.24 16.87 -4.81
N LEU A 344 -26.47 16.13 -5.92
CA LEU A 344 -26.74 14.69 -5.88
C LEU A 344 -25.48 13.91 -5.49
N VAL A 345 -24.32 14.29 -6.04
CA VAL A 345 -23.03 13.69 -5.69
C VAL A 345 -22.69 14.00 -4.22
N VAL A 346 -22.87 15.24 -3.78
CA VAL A 346 -22.61 15.65 -2.39
C VAL A 346 -23.49 14.87 -1.42
N GLN A 347 -24.79 14.72 -1.71
CA GLN A 347 -25.72 13.98 -0.86
C GLN A 347 -25.30 12.51 -0.73
N ALA A 348 -25.04 11.82 -1.84
CA ALA A 348 -24.64 10.42 -1.85
C ALA A 348 -23.26 10.23 -1.17
N ALA A 349 -22.27 11.07 -1.50
CA ALA A 349 -20.96 11.03 -0.88
C ALA A 349 -21.02 11.24 0.64
N THR A 350 -21.86 12.17 1.13
CA THR A 350 -22.05 12.42 2.56
C THR A 350 -22.53 11.17 3.31
N VAL A 351 -23.45 10.40 2.72
CA VAL A 351 -23.90 9.13 3.30
C VAL A 351 -22.75 8.10 3.31
N TRP A 352 -22.05 7.97 2.20
CA TRP A 352 -20.99 6.97 2.09
C TRP A 352 -19.77 7.27 2.94
N LEU A 353 -19.44 8.55 3.15
CA LEU A 353 -18.39 8.94 4.09
C LEU A 353 -18.71 8.54 5.54
N GLY A 354 -19.99 8.41 5.90
CA GLY A 354 -20.41 7.81 7.16
C GLY A 354 -20.02 6.32 7.23
N TRP A 355 -20.22 5.56 6.16
CA TRP A 355 -19.77 4.17 6.06
C TRP A 355 -18.26 4.05 6.03
N VAL A 356 -17.56 4.95 5.33
CA VAL A 356 -16.08 5.00 5.32
C VAL A 356 -15.52 5.23 6.72
N ALA A 357 -16.18 6.04 7.55
CA ALA A 357 -15.75 6.23 8.93
C ALA A 357 -15.78 4.93 9.75
N LEU A 358 -16.85 4.12 9.61
CA LEU A 358 -16.94 2.79 10.23
C LEU A 358 -15.94 1.79 9.60
N TYR A 359 -15.84 1.80 8.28
CA TYR A 359 -14.87 1.01 7.53
C TYR A 359 -13.45 1.26 8.05
N HIS A 360 -13.05 2.53 8.23
CA HIS A 360 -11.72 2.91 8.68
C HIS A 360 -11.36 2.35 10.07
N LEU A 361 -12.32 2.22 10.98
CA LEU A 361 -12.09 1.62 12.30
C LEU A 361 -11.66 0.15 12.18
N THR A 362 -12.36 -0.60 11.35
CA THR A 362 -12.06 -2.02 11.12
C THR A 362 -10.81 -2.21 10.28
N ASP A 363 -10.61 -1.34 9.28
CA ASP A 363 -9.45 -1.31 8.42
C ASP A 363 -8.14 -1.08 9.20
N ALA A 364 -8.15 -0.14 10.14
CA ALA A 364 -6.99 0.15 10.96
C ALA A 364 -6.55 -1.05 11.83
N VAL A 365 -7.49 -1.77 12.41
CA VAL A 365 -7.19 -2.95 13.22
C VAL A 365 -6.65 -4.09 12.36
N GLN A 366 -7.32 -4.39 11.23
CA GLN A 366 -6.88 -5.47 10.35
C GLN A 366 -5.50 -5.19 9.75
N ALA A 367 -5.24 -3.95 9.29
CA ALA A 367 -3.96 -3.58 8.70
C ALA A 367 -2.80 -3.80 9.68
N VAL A 368 -2.90 -3.28 10.91
CA VAL A 368 -1.85 -3.47 11.92
C VAL A 368 -1.71 -4.94 12.30
N CYS A 369 -2.80 -5.68 12.48
CA CYS A 369 -2.76 -7.11 12.76
C CYS A 369 -2.09 -7.91 11.64
N ALA A 370 -2.35 -7.58 10.35
CA ALA A 370 -1.71 -8.24 9.22
C ALA A 370 -0.18 -8.08 9.25
N TYR A 371 0.33 -6.88 9.59
CA TYR A 371 1.76 -6.63 9.78
C TYR A 371 2.34 -7.40 10.97
N LEU A 372 1.61 -7.48 12.08
CA LEU A 372 2.03 -8.22 13.27
C LEU A 372 2.07 -9.73 13.03
N LEU A 373 1.09 -10.29 12.32
CA LEU A 373 1.05 -11.71 11.97
C LEU A 373 2.26 -12.15 11.16
N ARG A 374 2.82 -11.26 10.31
CA ARG A 374 4.07 -11.52 9.57
C ARG A 374 5.26 -11.74 10.53
N CYS A 375 5.31 -11.06 11.69
CA CYS A 375 6.34 -11.30 12.71
C CYS A 375 6.32 -12.72 13.23
N TYR A 376 5.13 -13.33 13.31
CA TYR A 376 4.91 -14.71 13.76
C TYR A 376 4.86 -15.72 12.62
N ARG A 377 5.29 -15.31 11.39
CA ARG A 377 5.32 -16.15 10.18
C ARG A 377 3.94 -16.66 9.73
N ILE A 378 2.88 -15.98 10.11
CA ILE A 378 1.49 -16.30 9.74
C ILE A 378 1.07 -15.41 8.59
N THR A 379 1.12 -15.91 7.35
CA THR A 379 0.81 -15.13 6.14
C THR A 379 -0.21 -15.80 5.23
N VAL A 380 -0.26 -17.14 5.20
CA VAL A 380 -1.19 -17.88 4.32
C VAL A 380 -2.63 -17.76 4.82
N MET A 381 -2.86 -17.93 6.13
CA MET A 381 -4.21 -17.84 6.68
C MET A 381 -4.83 -16.43 6.48
N PRO A 382 -4.12 -15.31 6.72
CA PRO A 382 -4.59 -13.99 6.33
C PRO A 382 -4.99 -13.86 4.88
N LEU A 383 -4.21 -14.42 3.94
CA LEU A 383 -4.56 -14.42 2.51
C LEU A 383 -5.89 -15.12 2.25
N VAL A 384 -6.08 -16.34 2.82
CA VAL A 384 -7.32 -17.11 2.66
C VAL A 384 -8.52 -16.34 3.22
N ILE A 385 -8.36 -15.75 4.41
CA ILE A 385 -9.42 -14.96 5.05
C ILE A 385 -9.78 -13.73 4.19
N TYR A 386 -8.79 -13.02 3.65
CA TYR A 386 -9.01 -11.88 2.76
C TYR A 386 -9.76 -12.30 1.49
N ALA A 387 -9.28 -13.35 0.81
CA ALA A 387 -9.93 -13.80 -0.41
C ALA A 387 -11.39 -14.23 -0.16
N ALA A 388 -11.64 -14.97 0.91
CA ALA A 388 -12.98 -15.44 1.24
C ALA A 388 -13.92 -14.30 1.67
N LEU A 389 -13.45 -13.38 2.51
CA LEU A 389 -14.30 -12.34 3.07
C LEU A 389 -14.39 -11.09 2.18
N LEU A 390 -13.27 -10.57 1.65
CA LEU A 390 -13.33 -9.37 0.83
C LEU A 390 -13.94 -9.64 -0.55
N TRP A 391 -13.55 -10.72 -1.21
CA TRP A 391 -14.14 -11.06 -2.50
C TRP A 391 -15.51 -11.76 -2.36
N GLY A 392 -15.66 -12.68 -1.38
CA GLY A 392 -16.90 -13.43 -1.18
C GLY A 392 -17.99 -12.57 -0.53
N VAL A 393 -17.78 -12.11 0.70
CA VAL A 393 -18.81 -11.35 1.45
C VAL A 393 -18.87 -9.90 0.99
N GLY A 394 -17.71 -9.22 0.91
CA GLY A 394 -17.64 -7.81 0.56
C GLY A 394 -18.09 -7.53 -0.86
N LEU A 395 -17.38 -8.08 -1.84
CA LEU A 395 -17.59 -7.77 -3.24
C LEU A 395 -18.79 -8.52 -3.84
N TYR A 396 -18.80 -9.87 -3.76
CA TYR A 396 -19.87 -10.67 -4.32
C TYR A 396 -21.19 -10.49 -3.56
N GLY A 397 -21.14 -10.41 -2.23
CA GLY A 397 -22.31 -10.09 -1.41
C GLY A 397 -22.86 -8.69 -1.72
N GLY A 398 -22.00 -7.70 -1.85
CA GLY A 398 -22.34 -6.35 -2.27
C GLY A 398 -22.99 -6.30 -3.66
N TYR A 399 -22.42 -7.04 -4.63
CA TYR A 399 -22.97 -7.18 -5.98
C TYR A 399 -24.40 -7.76 -5.95
N ARG A 400 -24.59 -8.89 -5.26
CA ARG A 400 -25.92 -9.53 -5.13
C ARG A 400 -26.94 -8.60 -4.52
N LEU A 401 -26.59 -7.92 -3.42
CA LEU A 401 -27.49 -7.00 -2.73
C LEU A 401 -27.79 -5.73 -3.54
N ALA A 402 -26.78 -5.18 -4.22
CA ALA A 402 -26.97 -3.95 -5.00
C ALA A 402 -27.85 -4.14 -6.22
N TYR A 403 -27.75 -5.30 -6.88
CA TYR A 403 -28.45 -5.52 -8.16
C TYR A 403 -29.71 -6.39 -8.06
N GLN A 404 -29.75 -7.32 -7.11
CA GLN A 404 -30.84 -8.30 -7.03
C GLN A 404 -31.73 -8.07 -5.79
N GLY A 405 -31.20 -7.41 -4.74
CA GLY A 405 -31.84 -7.41 -3.42
C GLY A 405 -31.85 -8.82 -2.82
N ILE A 406 -32.17 -8.95 -1.58
CA ILE A 406 -32.39 -10.25 -0.92
C ILE A 406 -33.60 -10.11 0.00
N ASP A 407 -34.55 -11.04 -0.11
CA ASP A 407 -35.57 -11.27 0.92
C ASP A 407 -34.98 -12.17 1.99
N TRP A 408 -34.55 -11.56 3.10
CA TRP A 408 -34.06 -12.32 4.24
C TRP A 408 -35.08 -12.28 5.37
N ALA A 409 -35.65 -13.45 5.66
CA ALA A 409 -36.59 -13.64 6.78
C ALA A 409 -37.77 -12.63 6.81
N GLY A 410 -38.29 -12.25 5.63
CA GLY A 410 -39.43 -11.31 5.53
C GLY A 410 -39.04 -9.83 5.58
N TRP A 411 -37.75 -9.51 5.59
CA TRP A 411 -37.23 -8.15 5.48
C TRP A 411 -36.62 -7.96 4.07
N PRO A 412 -37.35 -7.28 3.14
CA PRO A 412 -36.82 -7.03 1.80
C PRO A 412 -35.70 -5.97 1.88
N LEU A 413 -34.46 -6.37 1.74
CA LEU A 413 -33.35 -5.46 1.48
C LEU A 413 -33.44 -5.01 0.03
N ARG A 414 -33.96 -3.77 -0.18
CA ARG A 414 -34.05 -3.18 -1.51
C ARG A 414 -32.68 -3.01 -2.13
N ALA A 415 -32.59 -3.19 -3.43
CA ALA A 415 -31.37 -2.92 -4.19
C ALA A 415 -30.92 -1.47 -3.93
N SER A 416 -29.70 -1.31 -3.42
CA SER A 416 -29.10 -0.01 -3.08
C SER A 416 -27.61 -0.01 -3.30
N VAL A 417 -27.09 1.09 -3.80
CA VAL A 417 -25.63 1.30 -4.01
C VAL A 417 -24.86 1.27 -2.69
N ASP A 418 -25.51 1.66 -1.60
CA ASP A 418 -24.89 1.68 -0.25
C ASP A 418 -24.46 0.29 0.21
N THR A 419 -25.07 -0.76 -0.33
CA THR A 419 -24.79 -2.15 0.04
C THR A 419 -23.33 -2.55 -0.19
N PHE A 420 -22.64 -1.97 -1.17
CA PHE A 420 -21.21 -2.24 -1.39
C PHE A 420 -20.36 -1.78 -0.19
N TRP A 421 -20.63 -0.59 0.35
CA TRP A 421 -19.93 -0.09 1.52
C TRP A 421 -20.32 -0.84 2.79
N ILE A 422 -21.59 -1.21 2.92
CA ILE A 422 -22.13 -2.00 4.06
C ILE A 422 -21.44 -3.38 4.09
N THR A 423 -21.48 -4.12 2.99
CA THR A 423 -20.91 -5.48 2.92
C THR A 423 -19.40 -5.48 3.06
N SER A 424 -18.71 -4.49 2.47
CA SER A 424 -17.26 -4.34 2.62
C SER A 424 -16.88 -4.01 4.06
N THR A 425 -17.63 -3.14 4.74
CA THR A 425 -17.42 -2.84 6.16
C THR A 425 -17.67 -4.06 7.04
N ALA A 426 -18.74 -4.82 6.79
CA ALA A 426 -19.04 -6.06 7.52
C ALA A 426 -17.96 -7.12 7.30
N ALA A 427 -17.53 -7.33 6.04
CA ALA A 427 -16.45 -8.25 5.71
C ALA A 427 -15.16 -7.90 6.45
N LEU A 428 -14.79 -6.60 6.41
CA LEU A 428 -13.58 -6.11 7.05
C LEU A 428 -13.66 -6.16 8.59
N ALA A 429 -14.85 -5.98 9.17
CA ALA A 429 -15.08 -6.15 10.59
C ALA A 429 -14.80 -7.60 11.03
N ILE A 430 -15.28 -8.58 10.26
CA ILE A 430 -15.01 -9.99 10.51
C ILE A 430 -13.50 -10.28 10.35
N VAL A 431 -12.86 -9.77 9.29
CA VAL A 431 -11.40 -9.90 9.09
C VAL A 431 -10.64 -9.35 10.30
N SER A 432 -11.00 -8.15 10.77
CA SER A 432 -10.31 -7.49 11.89
C SER A 432 -10.41 -8.29 13.19
N LEU A 433 -11.58 -8.86 13.47
CA LEU A 433 -11.80 -9.71 14.63
C LEU A 433 -10.98 -11.02 14.54
N LEU A 434 -10.99 -11.67 13.36
CA LEU A 434 -10.21 -12.89 13.15
C LEU A 434 -8.71 -12.62 13.25
N PHE A 435 -8.22 -11.53 12.66
CA PHE A 435 -6.80 -11.18 12.74
C PHE A 435 -6.38 -10.80 14.16
N ALA A 436 -7.20 -10.05 14.90
CA ALA A 436 -6.93 -9.73 16.29
C ALA A 436 -6.90 -11.01 17.16
N ALA A 437 -7.82 -11.96 16.94
CA ALA A 437 -7.82 -13.25 17.61
C ALA A 437 -6.57 -14.08 17.26
N MET A 438 -6.12 -14.05 16.00
CA MET A 438 -4.88 -14.73 15.57
C MET A 438 -3.64 -14.09 16.24
N VAL A 439 -3.55 -12.75 16.30
CA VAL A 439 -2.48 -12.05 17.01
C VAL A 439 -2.51 -12.40 18.49
N TRP A 440 -3.68 -12.41 19.11
CA TRP A 440 -3.81 -12.79 20.51
C TRP A 440 -3.29 -14.21 20.80
N ARG A 441 -3.63 -15.18 19.92
CA ARG A 441 -3.12 -16.57 20.03
C ARG A 441 -1.61 -16.63 19.80
N ALA A 442 -1.09 -15.96 18.76
CA ALA A 442 0.32 -15.95 18.42
C ALA A 442 1.19 -15.29 19.49
N THR A 443 0.65 -14.31 20.22
CA THR A 443 1.36 -13.58 21.27
C THR A 443 1.22 -14.18 22.66
N LYS A 444 0.45 -15.28 22.84
CA LYS A 444 0.38 -15.96 24.14
C LYS A 444 1.76 -16.46 24.54
N PRO A 445 2.18 -16.27 25.81
CA PRO A 445 3.36 -16.94 26.32
C PRO A 445 3.13 -18.45 26.15
N GLN A 446 3.98 -19.13 25.39
CA GLN A 446 4.02 -20.58 25.48
C GLN A 446 4.48 -20.90 26.91
N LEU A 447 3.61 -21.52 27.70
CA LEU A 447 4.04 -22.14 28.92
C LEU A 447 5.08 -23.16 28.47
N VAL A 448 6.33 -22.90 28.84
CA VAL A 448 7.41 -23.87 28.67
C VAL A 448 7.04 -25.04 29.58
N HIS A 449 6.54 -26.12 28.98
CA HIS A 449 6.40 -27.42 29.63
C HIS A 449 7.75 -28.15 29.51
#